data_b93f02dbe0a4baedc63396d615d8d014
#
_entry.id   b93f02dbe0a4baedc63396d615d8d014
#
_cell.length_a   1.000
_cell.length_b   1.000
_cell.length_c   1.000
_cell.angle_alpha   90.00
_cell.angle_beta   90.00
_cell.angle_gamma   90.00
#
_symmetry.space_group_name_H-M   'P 1'
#
loop_
_entity.id
_entity.type
_entity.pdbx_description
1 polymer ?
#
loop_
_entity_poly.entity_id
_entity_poly.type
_entity_poly.pdbx_seq_one_letter_code
_entity_poly.pdbx_strand_id
1 'polypeptide(L)'
;GEADRIIFMLTRNNGITHAVAKSIRKPNSKFGARLEPYMHVALSLTQGRGTLRTITQTTTLHAYTAPIMGDYTAYTTAAVIAETLTTNTPPEETPPHYALTHGALATLAHKKHHPHHILARYLTQAMQLAGWPLTTNTCIHCGTPTPTSYHTPHGTLCPTCAHTATT
;
A
#
# COMPACT_ATOMS: atom_id res chain seq x y z
N GLY A 1 -9.49 -2.79 26.03
CA GLY A 1 -10.83 -2.43 26.51
C GLY A 1 -11.72 -2.06 25.34
N GLU A 2 -13.05 -2.07 25.52
CA GLU A 2 -14.01 -1.79 24.42
C GLU A 2 -13.82 -0.42 23.76
N ALA A 3 -13.29 0.54 24.48
CA ALA A 3 -13.02 1.89 23.98
C ALA A 3 -11.67 2.02 23.24
N ASP A 4 -10.84 1.01 23.26
CA ASP A 4 -9.51 1.01 22.67
C ASP A 4 -9.56 0.42 21.25
N ARG A 5 -8.58 0.76 20.42
CA ARG A 5 -8.38 0.17 19.08
C ARG A 5 -6.91 -0.15 18.89
N ILE A 6 -6.61 -1.29 18.30
CA ILE A 6 -5.28 -1.60 17.80
C ILE A 6 -5.18 -0.98 16.39
N ILE A 7 -4.17 -0.17 16.18
CA ILE A 7 -3.89 0.49 14.92
C ILE A 7 -2.73 -0.23 14.24
N PHE A 8 -2.97 -0.69 13.01
CA PHE A 8 -1.96 -1.18 12.10
C PHE A 8 -1.42 0.02 11.31
N MET A 9 -0.12 0.17 11.24
CA MET A 9 0.50 1.30 10.57
C MET A 9 1.77 0.89 9.84
N LEU A 10 1.96 1.42 8.65
CA LEU A 10 3.22 1.37 7.95
C LEU A 10 4.08 2.55 8.39
N THR A 11 5.25 2.29 8.91
CA THR A 11 6.19 3.31 9.35
C THR A 11 7.34 3.45 8.35
N ARG A 12 7.99 4.61 8.34
CA ARG A 12 9.09 4.87 7.40
C ARG A 12 10.29 3.94 7.60
N ASN A 13 10.64 3.63 8.86
CA ASN A 13 11.90 2.97 9.19
C ASN A 13 11.74 1.65 9.96
N ASN A 14 10.53 1.34 10.47
CA ASN A 14 10.32 0.19 11.34
C ASN A 14 9.26 -0.79 10.81
N GLY A 15 8.96 -0.74 9.52
CA GLY A 15 8.01 -1.65 8.93
C GLY A 15 6.56 -1.45 9.36
N ILE A 16 5.81 -2.53 9.23
CA ILE A 16 4.45 -2.60 9.73
C ILE A 16 4.52 -2.75 11.25
N THR A 17 3.92 -1.82 11.94
CA THR A 17 3.90 -1.75 13.41
C THR A 17 2.48 -1.69 13.91
N HIS A 18 2.24 -2.29 15.07
CA HIS A 18 0.95 -2.27 15.74
C HIS A 18 1.08 -1.50 17.04
N ALA A 19 0.09 -0.66 17.34
CA ALA A 19 0.04 0.06 18.61
C ALA A 19 -1.40 0.25 19.09
N VAL A 20 -1.58 0.40 20.38
CA VAL A 20 -2.89 0.64 20.99
C VAL A 20 -3.17 2.13 21.06
N ALA A 21 -4.30 2.55 20.51
CA ALA A 21 -4.89 3.87 20.74
C ALA A 21 -5.94 3.77 21.84
N LYS A 22 -5.57 4.16 23.06
CA LYS A 22 -6.45 4.08 24.21
C LYS A 22 -7.60 5.08 24.12
N SER A 23 -8.80 4.62 24.46
CA SER A 23 -10.02 5.44 24.49
C SER A 23 -10.37 6.15 23.18
N ILE A 24 -9.91 5.62 22.04
CA ILE A 24 -10.15 6.24 20.72
C ILE A 24 -11.64 6.32 20.35
N ARG A 25 -12.45 5.34 20.81
CA ARG A 25 -13.90 5.28 20.54
C ARG A 25 -14.74 6.20 21.41
N LYS A 26 -14.15 6.87 22.40
CA LYS A 26 -14.89 7.81 23.22
C LYS A 26 -15.17 9.11 22.45
N PRO A 27 -16.35 9.75 22.63
CA PRO A 27 -16.70 10.99 21.95
C PRO A 27 -15.64 12.09 22.11
N ASN A 28 -15.02 12.19 23.29
CA ASN A 28 -13.98 13.16 23.61
C ASN A 28 -12.56 12.59 23.42
N SER A 29 -12.37 11.69 22.46
CA SER A 29 -11.05 11.13 22.19
C SER A 29 -10.06 12.22 21.73
N LYS A 30 -8.88 12.25 22.35
CA LYS A 30 -7.78 13.14 21.94
C LYS A 30 -7.25 12.86 20.54
N PHE A 31 -7.56 11.70 19.97
CA PHE A 31 -7.12 11.32 18.63
C PHE A 31 -8.09 11.80 17.54
N GLY A 32 -9.41 11.87 17.84
CA GLY A 32 -10.44 12.22 16.87
C GLY A 32 -10.31 11.37 15.59
N ALA A 33 -10.47 11.99 14.42
CA ALA A 33 -10.36 11.34 13.12
C ALA A 33 -8.90 11.12 12.65
N ARG A 34 -7.88 11.48 13.45
CA ARG A 34 -6.47 11.42 13.02
C ARG A 34 -5.93 10.01 12.85
N LEU A 35 -6.58 9.01 13.43
CA LEU A 35 -6.21 7.59 13.33
C LEU A 35 -7.21 6.78 12.52
N GLU A 36 -8.02 7.43 11.69
CA GLU A 36 -8.85 6.73 10.72
C GLU A 36 -7.99 6.16 9.58
N PRO A 37 -8.50 5.15 8.84
CA PRO A 37 -7.76 4.54 7.74
C PRO A 37 -7.25 5.58 6.73
N TYR A 38 -6.08 5.31 6.16
CA TYR A 38 -5.42 6.13 5.13
C TYR A 38 -4.93 7.51 5.58
N MET A 39 -4.95 7.81 6.86
CA MET A 39 -4.33 9.04 7.39
C MET A 39 -2.80 8.94 7.36
N HIS A 40 -2.15 10.01 6.92
CA HIS A 40 -0.70 10.18 7.04
C HIS A 40 -0.40 11.04 8.27
N VAL A 41 0.24 10.44 9.26
CA VAL A 41 0.41 11.05 10.59
C VAL A 41 1.82 10.86 11.13
N ALA A 42 2.27 11.81 11.95
CA ALA A 42 3.39 11.61 12.84
C ALA A 42 2.86 11.13 14.20
N LEU A 43 3.51 10.10 14.76
CA LEU A 43 3.09 9.44 15.99
C LEU A 43 4.20 9.45 17.03
N SER A 44 3.82 9.67 18.29
CA SER A 44 4.66 9.35 19.45
C SER A 44 4.16 8.04 20.07
N LEU A 45 5.08 7.09 20.22
CA LEU A 45 4.81 5.77 20.75
C LEU A 45 5.58 5.59 22.07
N THR A 46 4.93 5.00 23.06
CA THR A 46 5.60 4.59 24.31
C THR A 46 5.50 3.07 24.48
N GLN A 47 6.55 2.46 25.00
CA GLN A 47 6.52 1.06 25.39
C GLN A 47 5.69 0.91 26.66
N GLY A 48 4.66 0.06 26.60
CA GLY A 48 3.86 -0.35 27.75
C GLY A 48 4.47 -1.55 28.46
N ARG A 49 3.73 -2.09 29.44
CA ARG A 49 4.11 -3.34 30.14
C ARG A 49 3.96 -4.59 29.28
N GLY A 50 3.27 -4.51 28.16
CA GLY A 50 3.05 -5.61 27.20
C GLY A 50 3.89 -5.47 25.94
N THR A 51 3.64 -6.36 24.97
CA THR A 51 4.33 -6.38 23.68
C THR A 51 3.90 -5.24 22.73
N LEU A 52 2.68 -4.71 22.93
CA LEU A 52 2.14 -3.63 22.09
C LEU A 52 2.52 -2.26 22.64
N ARG A 53 3.01 -1.39 21.74
CA ARG A 53 3.24 0.02 22.06
C ARG A 53 1.91 0.76 22.21
N THR A 54 1.94 1.89 22.93
CA THR A 54 0.78 2.78 23.07
C THR A 54 1.01 4.09 22.34
N ILE A 55 0.02 4.52 21.55
CA ILE A 55 0.05 5.83 20.88
C ILE A 55 -0.25 6.91 21.94
N THR A 56 0.67 7.83 22.12
CA THR A 56 0.54 8.94 23.09
C THR A 56 0.16 10.25 22.43
N GLN A 57 0.73 10.53 21.26
CA GLN A 57 0.46 11.75 20.49
C GLN A 57 0.29 11.42 19.01
N THR A 58 -0.46 12.27 18.32
CA THR A 58 -0.73 12.17 16.89
C THR A 58 -0.80 13.57 16.29
N THR A 59 -0.04 13.79 15.22
CA THR A 59 -0.08 15.02 14.41
C THR A 59 -0.39 14.63 12.97
N THR A 60 -1.42 15.23 12.38
CA THR A 60 -1.76 15.00 10.97
C THR A 60 -0.74 15.67 10.07
N LEU A 61 -0.13 14.89 9.19
CA LEU A 61 0.71 15.37 8.09
C LEU A 61 -0.14 15.60 6.83
N HIS A 62 -0.95 14.60 6.46
CA HIS A 62 -1.89 14.69 5.35
C HIS A 62 -3.17 13.91 5.66
N ALA A 63 -4.32 14.49 5.34
CA ALA A 63 -5.64 13.90 5.58
C ALA A 63 -6.18 13.26 4.28
N TYR A 64 -5.81 11.99 4.01
CA TYR A 64 -6.23 11.28 2.81
C TYR A 64 -7.57 10.56 2.98
N THR A 65 -8.05 10.34 4.20
CA THR A 65 -9.26 9.57 4.48
C THR A 65 -10.49 10.12 3.75
N ALA A 66 -10.82 11.39 3.94
CA ALA A 66 -12.05 11.96 3.39
C ALA A 66 -12.09 11.92 1.84
N PRO A 67 -11.05 12.36 1.10
CA PRO A 67 -11.04 12.24 -0.36
C PRO A 67 -11.15 10.80 -0.88
N ILE A 68 -10.52 9.83 -0.19
CA ILE A 68 -10.54 8.42 -0.58
C ILE A 68 -11.90 7.79 -0.26
N MET A 69 -12.43 8.00 0.95
CA MET A 69 -13.70 7.42 1.38
C MET A 69 -14.91 8.02 0.64
N GLY A 70 -14.79 9.24 0.12
CA GLY A 70 -15.82 9.91 -0.66
C GLY A 70 -15.96 9.41 -2.11
N ASP A 71 -15.11 8.48 -2.55
CA ASP A 71 -15.14 7.88 -3.87
C ASP A 71 -15.00 6.35 -3.75
N TYR A 72 -16.05 5.62 -4.16
CA TYR A 72 -16.07 4.16 -4.00
C TYR A 72 -14.91 3.45 -4.71
N THR A 73 -14.53 3.90 -5.91
CA THR A 73 -13.42 3.30 -6.66
C THR A 73 -12.07 3.61 -6.02
N ALA A 74 -11.90 4.82 -5.49
CA ALA A 74 -10.70 5.18 -4.73
C ALA A 74 -10.61 4.38 -3.42
N TYR A 75 -11.73 4.22 -2.71
CA TYR A 75 -11.80 3.44 -1.47
C TYR A 75 -11.43 1.97 -1.70
N THR A 76 -12.05 1.31 -2.68
CA THR A 76 -11.75 -0.10 -2.99
C THR A 76 -10.30 -0.27 -3.45
N THR A 77 -9.78 0.66 -4.24
CA THR A 77 -8.36 0.69 -4.64
C THR A 77 -7.43 0.82 -3.43
N ALA A 78 -7.72 1.73 -2.51
CA ALA A 78 -6.93 1.90 -1.29
C ALA A 78 -6.98 0.66 -0.38
N ALA A 79 -8.12 -0.03 -0.33
CA ALA A 79 -8.25 -1.28 0.41
C ALA A 79 -7.34 -2.38 -0.15
N VAL A 80 -7.32 -2.56 -1.48
CA VAL A 80 -6.42 -3.52 -2.14
C VAL A 80 -4.96 -3.16 -1.91
N ILE A 81 -4.59 -1.87 -1.97
CA ILE A 81 -3.23 -1.40 -1.67
C ILE A 81 -2.84 -1.78 -0.23
N ALA A 82 -3.73 -1.52 0.74
CA ALA A 82 -3.47 -1.83 2.14
C ALA A 82 -3.35 -3.34 2.39
N GLU A 83 -4.18 -4.16 1.78
CA GLU A 83 -4.11 -5.61 1.88
C GLU A 83 -2.84 -6.17 1.25
N THR A 84 -2.50 -5.73 0.04
CA THR A 84 -1.25 -6.11 -0.63
C THR A 84 -0.03 -5.79 0.22
N LEU A 85 0.00 -4.62 0.86
CA LEU A 85 1.06 -4.21 1.76
C LEU A 85 1.19 -5.17 2.95
N THR A 86 0.08 -5.54 3.58
CA THR A 86 0.11 -6.38 4.79
C THR A 86 0.49 -7.83 4.50
N THR A 87 0.21 -8.32 3.30
CA THR A 87 0.49 -9.71 2.90
C THR A 87 1.88 -9.91 2.30
N ASN A 88 2.44 -8.88 1.64
CA ASN A 88 3.63 -9.04 0.80
C ASN A 88 4.84 -8.21 1.23
N THR A 89 4.76 -7.46 2.34
CA THR A 89 5.90 -6.65 2.79
C THR A 89 6.73 -7.38 3.83
N PRO A 90 7.99 -7.71 3.54
CA PRO A 90 8.91 -8.21 4.55
C PRO A 90 9.12 -7.17 5.66
N PRO A 91 9.23 -7.59 6.93
CA PRO A 91 9.40 -6.68 8.06
C PRO A 91 10.62 -5.74 7.94
N GLU A 92 11.63 -6.15 7.18
CA GLU A 92 12.94 -5.51 7.11
C GLU A 92 13.10 -4.51 5.96
N GLU A 93 12.28 -4.60 4.90
CA GLU A 93 12.41 -3.78 3.67
C GLU A 93 11.41 -2.62 3.61
N THR A 94 11.41 -1.78 4.62
CA THR A 94 10.36 -0.78 4.80
C THR A 94 10.41 0.47 3.94
N PRO A 95 11.58 1.13 3.72
CA PRO A 95 11.58 2.44 3.06
C PRO A 95 10.98 2.45 1.65
N PRO A 96 11.29 1.47 0.76
CA PRO A 96 10.68 1.42 -0.58
C PRO A 96 9.17 1.20 -0.54
N HIS A 97 8.70 0.28 0.31
CA HIS A 97 7.27 -0.01 0.49
C HIS A 97 6.52 1.19 1.06
N TYR A 98 7.14 1.92 2.00
CA TYR A 98 6.57 3.15 2.54
C TYR A 98 6.41 4.22 1.45
N ALA A 99 7.45 4.49 0.68
CA ALA A 99 7.41 5.48 -0.39
C ALA A 99 6.36 5.14 -1.46
N LEU A 100 6.31 3.86 -1.86
CA LEU A 100 5.35 3.36 -2.84
C LEU A 100 3.90 3.52 -2.35
N THR A 101 3.62 3.04 -1.13
CA THR A 101 2.26 3.07 -0.55
C THR A 101 1.80 4.51 -0.27
N HIS A 102 2.67 5.32 0.34
CA HIS A 102 2.37 6.73 0.59
C HIS A 102 2.09 7.49 -0.71
N GLY A 103 2.93 7.30 -1.74
CA GLY A 103 2.75 7.90 -3.06
C GLY A 103 1.43 7.50 -3.73
N ALA A 104 1.05 6.23 -3.65
CA ALA A 104 -0.21 5.73 -4.20
C ALA A 104 -1.43 6.35 -3.49
N LEU A 105 -1.46 6.35 -2.15
CA LEU A 105 -2.54 6.94 -1.36
C LEU A 105 -2.65 8.46 -1.57
N ALA A 106 -1.53 9.18 -1.63
CA ALA A 106 -1.50 10.59 -1.94
C ALA A 106 -2.08 10.89 -3.33
N THR A 107 -1.71 10.08 -4.33
CA THR A 107 -2.21 10.24 -5.71
C THR A 107 -3.72 9.99 -5.80
N LEU A 108 -4.22 8.96 -5.08
CA LEU A 108 -5.65 8.68 -4.95
C LEU A 108 -6.40 9.87 -4.32
N ALA A 109 -5.91 10.36 -3.19
CA ALA A 109 -6.53 11.47 -2.46
C ALA A 109 -6.58 12.77 -3.28
N HIS A 110 -5.56 13.03 -4.10
CA HIS A 110 -5.51 14.20 -4.97
C HIS A 110 -6.27 14.05 -6.29
N LYS A 111 -6.84 12.85 -6.57
CA LYS A 111 -7.62 12.55 -7.79
C LYS A 111 -6.89 12.89 -9.11
N LYS A 112 -5.57 12.76 -9.12
CA LYS A 112 -4.75 13.13 -10.29
C LYS A 112 -4.85 12.13 -11.44
N HIS A 113 -5.17 10.86 -11.13
CA HIS A 113 -5.28 9.77 -12.09
C HIS A 113 -6.45 8.87 -11.72
N HIS A 114 -6.91 8.09 -12.69
CA HIS A 114 -7.95 7.10 -12.46
C HIS A 114 -7.47 6.05 -11.44
N PRO A 115 -8.28 5.66 -10.42
CA PRO A 115 -7.86 4.74 -9.36
C PRO A 115 -7.29 3.41 -9.87
N HIS A 116 -7.86 2.81 -10.91
CA HIS A 116 -7.34 1.56 -11.49
C HIS A 116 -5.93 1.70 -12.09
N HIS A 117 -5.57 2.84 -12.67
CA HIS A 117 -4.20 3.08 -13.16
C HIS A 117 -3.21 3.19 -11.99
N ILE A 118 -3.64 3.82 -10.89
CA ILE A 118 -2.84 3.90 -9.66
C ILE A 118 -2.62 2.50 -9.10
N LEU A 119 -3.69 1.67 -9.05
CA LEU A 119 -3.61 0.30 -8.59
C LEU A 119 -2.66 -0.55 -9.44
N ALA A 120 -2.84 -0.52 -10.77
CA ALA A 120 -1.99 -1.27 -11.70
C ALA A 120 -0.51 -0.92 -11.51
N ARG A 121 -0.20 0.37 -11.43
CA ARG A 121 1.16 0.84 -11.16
C ARG A 121 1.68 0.37 -9.79
N TYR A 122 0.85 0.49 -8.75
CA TYR A 122 1.22 0.05 -7.40
C TYR A 122 1.55 -1.44 -7.37
N LEU A 123 0.67 -2.28 -7.90
CA LEU A 123 0.85 -3.74 -7.93
C LEU A 123 2.10 -4.14 -8.72
N THR A 124 2.33 -3.53 -9.88
CA THR A 124 3.55 -3.79 -10.68
C THR A 124 4.82 -3.46 -9.90
N GLN A 125 4.85 -2.32 -9.20
CA GLN A 125 6.01 -1.93 -8.40
C GLN A 125 6.15 -2.76 -7.12
N ALA A 126 5.04 -3.14 -6.49
CA ALA A 126 5.05 -4.03 -5.33
C ALA A 126 5.60 -5.41 -5.68
N MET A 127 5.22 -5.98 -6.83
CA MET A 127 5.79 -7.23 -7.34
C MET A 127 7.30 -7.10 -7.61
N GLN A 128 7.73 -5.98 -8.18
CA GLN A 128 9.15 -5.71 -8.40
C GLN A 128 9.93 -5.67 -7.08
N LEU A 129 9.39 -5.01 -6.05
CA LEU A 129 9.99 -4.97 -4.71
C LEU A 129 10.02 -6.35 -4.05
N ALA A 130 9.01 -7.19 -4.31
CA ALA A 130 8.97 -8.58 -3.84
C ALA A 130 9.92 -9.53 -4.60
N GLY A 131 10.73 -9.01 -5.54
CA GLY A 131 11.64 -9.81 -6.34
C GLY A 131 11.00 -10.53 -7.55
N TRP A 132 9.76 -10.18 -7.90
CA TRP A 132 9.00 -10.76 -9.01
C TRP A 132 8.68 -9.71 -10.08
N PRO A 133 9.71 -9.14 -10.74
CA PRO A 133 9.49 -8.09 -11.72
C PRO A 133 8.72 -8.62 -12.93
N LEU A 134 7.67 -7.91 -13.32
CA LEU A 134 7.01 -8.16 -14.59
C LEU A 134 7.90 -7.65 -15.71
N THR A 135 8.37 -8.55 -16.55
CA THR A 135 9.11 -8.19 -17.77
C THR A 135 8.09 -7.75 -18.83
N THR A 136 7.97 -6.44 -19.01
CA THR A 136 7.00 -5.85 -19.97
C THR A 136 7.67 -5.23 -21.19
N ASN A 137 8.99 -5.01 -21.15
CA ASN A 137 9.72 -4.26 -22.19
C ASN A 137 10.48 -5.14 -23.18
N THR A 138 10.62 -6.44 -22.88
CA THR A 138 11.34 -7.37 -23.73
C THR A 138 10.59 -8.70 -23.80
N CYS A 139 10.69 -9.40 -24.93
CA CYS A 139 10.21 -10.75 -25.08
C CYS A 139 11.02 -11.68 -24.16
N ILE A 140 10.36 -12.42 -23.26
CA ILE A 140 11.04 -13.33 -22.33
C ILE A 140 11.72 -14.52 -23.01
N HIS A 141 11.35 -14.83 -24.26
CA HIS A 141 11.90 -15.97 -24.99
C HIS A 141 13.10 -15.60 -25.87
N CYS A 142 13.02 -14.50 -26.62
CA CYS A 142 14.08 -14.14 -27.57
C CYS A 142 14.77 -12.79 -27.25
N GLY A 143 14.36 -12.07 -26.21
CA GLY A 143 14.95 -10.79 -25.82
C GLY A 143 14.60 -9.59 -26.72
N THR A 144 13.77 -9.78 -27.75
CA THR A 144 13.36 -8.67 -28.64
C THR A 144 12.70 -7.56 -27.86
N PRO A 145 13.11 -6.28 -28.02
CA PRO A 145 12.44 -5.17 -27.38
C PRO A 145 11.02 -4.96 -27.92
N THR A 146 10.17 -4.31 -27.14
CA THR A 146 8.77 -3.99 -27.48
C THR A 146 7.89 -5.20 -27.84
N PRO A 147 7.69 -6.15 -26.90
CA PRO A 147 6.73 -7.23 -27.10
C PRO A 147 5.30 -6.67 -27.19
N THR A 148 4.48 -7.25 -28.04
CA THR A 148 3.13 -6.78 -28.34
C THR A 148 2.03 -7.50 -27.56
N SER A 149 2.38 -8.60 -26.89
CA SER A 149 1.40 -9.40 -26.17
C SER A 149 1.95 -9.91 -24.83
N TYR A 150 1.07 -10.04 -23.85
CA TYR A 150 1.36 -10.66 -22.57
C TYR A 150 0.70 -12.04 -22.52
N HIS A 151 1.50 -13.06 -22.27
CA HIS A 151 1.05 -14.44 -22.14
C HIS A 151 1.28 -14.95 -20.73
N THR A 152 0.19 -15.22 -19.99
CA THR A 152 0.28 -15.94 -18.73
C THR A 152 0.37 -17.44 -19.01
N PRO A 153 1.25 -18.22 -18.30
CA PRO A 153 2.09 -17.83 -17.18
C PRO A 153 3.47 -17.29 -17.57
N HIS A 154 3.74 -17.03 -18.83
CA HIS A 154 5.10 -16.85 -19.35
C HIS A 154 5.58 -15.40 -19.40
N GLY A 155 4.70 -14.39 -19.29
CA GLY A 155 5.06 -12.98 -19.40
C GLY A 155 4.88 -12.43 -20.82
N THR A 156 5.65 -11.40 -21.22
CA THR A 156 5.50 -10.74 -22.52
C THR A 156 6.24 -11.47 -23.62
N LEU A 157 5.58 -11.67 -24.76
CA LEU A 157 6.11 -12.34 -25.95
C LEU A 157 6.02 -11.42 -27.17
N CYS A 158 7.00 -11.52 -28.08
CA CYS A 158 6.88 -10.96 -29.40
C CYS A 158 5.91 -11.81 -30.26
N PRO A 159 5.39 -11.28 -31.39
CA PRO A 159 4.45 -12.01 -32.24
C PRO A 159 4.95 -13.40 -32.66
N THR A 160 6.23 -13.49 -33.02
CA THR A 160 6.85 -14.75 -33.47
C THR A 160 6.86 -15.80 -32.34
N CYS A 161 7.26 -15.41 -31.12
CA CYS A 161 7.30 -16.33 -29.99
C CYS A 161 5.91 -16.65 -29.41
N ALA A 162 4.94 -15.74 -29.57
CA ALA A 162 3.56 -15.98 -29.15
C ALA A 162 2.90 -17.10 -29.97
N HIS A 163 3.17 -17.18 -31.27
CA HIS A 163 2.68 -18.28 -32.13
C HIS A 163 3.24 -19.64 -31.73
N THR A 164 4.49 -19.70 -31.25
CA THR A 164 5.11 -20.97 -30.82
C THR A 164 4.71 -21.39 -29.42
N ALA A 165 4.25 -20.47 -28.59
CA ALA A 165 3.81 -20.77 -27.21
C ALA A 165 2.37 -21.30 -27.10
N THR A 166 1.61 -21.25 -28.21
CA THR A 166 0.20 -21.69 -28.26
C THR A 166 0.06 -23.15 -28.76
N THR A 167 1.17 -23.81 -29.07
CA THR A 167 1.24 -25.20 -29.49
C THR A 167 1.77 -26.06 -28.35
#